data_3aef2d6ea69ebc2198f6858d6b75993c
#
_entry.id   3aef2d6ea69ebc2198f6858d6b75993c
#
_cell.length_a   1.000
_cell.length_b   1.000
_cell.length_c   1.000
_cell.angle_alpha   90.00
_cell.angle_beta   90.00
_cell.angle_gamma   90.00
#
_symmetry.space_group_name_H-M   'P 1'
#
loop_
_entity.id
_entity.type
_entity.pdbx_description
1 polymer ?
#
loop_
_entity_poly.entity_id
_entity_poly.type
_entity_poly.pdbx_seq_one_letter_code
_entity_poly.pdbx_strand_id
1 'polypeptide(L)'
;HHIRYSGQPINLYRDTPNSILILSSPPYRYHTSTRQLTPVPCAKEVKIKGLLSSIGYDSTAIYLNDPYNIYRLDRKKDTVEIFASAPQGFFNAVSRDDKGVFWIAGTRGLYTYHPDTRKFERIPTTLFNEVNTVLCDNKGKVWIGAEQKLFIWLTDTKRFVWFGEADGISPNEYLAEPRLISPKGNIYMGG
;
A
#
# COMPACT_ATOMS: atom_id res chain seq x y z
N HIS A 1 15.58 -6.23 -26.89
CA HIS A 1 14.30 -6.91 -26.66
C HIS A 1 13.29 -5.89 -26.17
N HIS A 2 12.26 -5.62 -26.98
CA HIS A 2 11.11 -4.80 -26.56
C HIS A 2 10.16 -5.72 -25.81
N ILE A 3 9.96 -5.48 -24.52
CA ILE A 3 8.87 -6.11 -23.78
C ILE A 3 7.59 -5.38 -24.21
N ARG A 4 6.80 -6.01 -25.08
CA ARG A 4 5.43 -5.53 -25.36
C ARG A 4 4.54 -5.95 -24.21
N TYR A 5 4.14 -5.00 -23.40
CA TYR A 5 3.11 -5.18 -22.38
C TYR A 5 1.76 -4.74 -22.95
N SER A 6 0.83 -5.67 -23.04
CA SER A 6 -0.54 -5.43 -23.55
C SER A 6 -1.56 -5.44 -22.43
N GLY A 7 -1.25 -4.85 -21.29
CA GLY A 7 -2.04 -5.07 -20.09
C GLY A 7 -2.37 -3.83 -19.27
N GLN A 8 -2.89 -4.07 -18.11
CA GLN A 8 -3.23 -3.11 -17.05
C GLN A 8 -2.03 -2.24 -16.65
N PRO A 9 -2.23 -1.03 -16.12
CA PRO A 9 -1.14 -0.21 -15.59
C PRO A 9 -0.29 -1.01 -14.61
N ILE A 10 1.03 -0.82 -14.65
CA ILE A 10 1.99 -1.55 -13.83
C ILE A 10 2.58 -0.59 -12.81
N ASN A 11 2.65 -1.01 -11.57
CA ASN A 11 3.43 -0.32 -10.56
C ASN A 11 4.89 -0.81 -10.60
N LEU A 12 5.81 0.12 -10.43
CA LEU A 12 7.25 -0.15 -10.37
C LEU A 12 7.76 0.18 -8.97
N TYR A 13 8.62 -0.69 -8.45
CA TYR A 13 9.25 -0.48 -7.16
C TYR A 13 10.76 -0.70 -7.28
N ARG A 14 11.56 0.28 -6.84
CA ARG A 14 13.02 0.13 -6.82
C ARG A 14 13.43 -0.76 -5.65
N ASP A 15 13.80 -2.01 -5.95
CA ASP A 15 14.17 -3.01 -4.95
C ASP A 15 15.61 -2.80 -4.43
N THR A 16 16.55 -2.63 -5.37
CA THR A 16 17.96 -2.34 -5.08
C THR A 16 18.49 -1.29 -6.07
N PRO A 17 19.72 -0.77 -5.90
CA PRO A 17 20.32 0.10 -6.92
C PRO A 17 20.36 -0.52 -8.33
N ASN A 18 20.42 -1.85 -8.41
CA ASN A 18 20.57 -2.60 -9.67
C ASN A 18 19.33 -3.41 -10.06
N SER A 19 18.22 -3.27 -9.37
CA SER A 19 16.99 -3.99 -9.71
C SER A 19 15.71 -3.21 -9.45
N ILE A 20 14.74 -3.45 -10.30
CA ILE A 20 13.39 -2.89 -10.23
C ILE A 20 12.40 -4.06 -10.21
N LEU A 21 11.51 -4.06 -9.23
CA LEU A 21 10.34 -4.94 -9.23
C LEU A 21 9.26 -4.34 -10.13
N ILE A 22 8.74 -5.17 -11.00
CA ILE A 22 7.56 -4.89 -11.82
C ILE A 22 6.40 -5.59 -11.12
N LEU A 23 5.50 -4.79 -10.54
CA LEU A 23 4.40 -5.27 -9.70
C LEU A 23 3.21 -5.66 -10.59
N SER A 24 3.39 -6.77 -11.29
CA SER A 24 2.39 -7.42 -12.15
C SER A 24 1.91 -8.73 -11.53
N SER A 25 1.03 -9.44 -12.21
CA SER A 25 0.57 -10.77 -11.81
C SER A 25 0.98 -11.81 -12.88
N PRO A 26 2.02 -12.63 -12.64
CA PRO A 26 2.95 -12.62 -11.50
C PRO A 26 3.92 -11.43 -11.52
N PRO A 27 4.60 -11.12 -10.40
CA PRO A 27 5.61 -10.07 -10.38
C PRO A 27 6.92 -10.50 -11.06
N TYR A 28 7.65 -9.52 -11.58
CA TYR A 28 8.96 -9.72 -12.21
C TYR A 28 10.02 -8.82 -11.57
N ARG A 29 11.29 -9.24 -11.70
CA ARG A 29 12.44 -8.42 -11.38
C ARG A 29 13.24 -8.11 -12.63
N TYR A 30 13.44 -6.83 -12.90
CA TYR A 30 14.33 -6.35 -13.96
C TYR A 30 15.68 -5.97 -13.36
N HIS A 31 16.74 -6.62 -13.85
CA HIS A 31 18.13 -6.36 -13.47
C HIS A 31 18.71 -5.32 -14.41
N THR A 32 19.00 -4.12 -13.89
CA THR A 32 19.47 -3.00 -14.73
C THR A 32 20.84 -3.21 -15.34
N SER A 33 21.75 -3.93 -14.65
CA SER A 33 23.11 -4.23 -15.11
C SER A 33 23.15 -5.25 -16.25
N THR A 34 22.37 -6.32 -16.14
CA THR A 34 22.32 -7.40 -17.14
C THR A 34 21.23 -7.24 -18.17
N ARG A 35 20.30 -6.28 -17.93
CA ARG A 35 19.08 -6.06 -18.74
C ARG A 35 18.17 -7.30 -18.83
N GLN A 36 18.25 -8.17 -17.85
CA GLN A 36 17.45 -9.39 -17.79
C GLN A 36 16.19 -9.16 -16.98
N LEU A 37 15.11 -9.81 -17.40
CA LEU A 37 13.83 -9.89 -16.71
C LEU A 37 13.65 -11.31 -16.19
N THR A 38 13.47 -11.46 -14.89
CA THR A 38 13.23 -12.76 -14.24
C THR A 38 11.92 -12.75 -13.49
N PRO A 39 11.10 -13.81 -13.51
CA PRO A 39 9.92 -13.90 -12.66
C PRO A 39 10.35 -13.97 -11.19
N VAL A 40 9.59 -13.31 -10.32
CA VAL A 40 9.75 -13.46 -8.87
C VAL A 40 8.97 -14.69 -8.44
N PRO A 41 9.60 -15.70 -7.82
CA PRO A 41 8.91 -16.90 -7.38
C PRO A 41 7.78 -16.57 -6.39
N CYS A 42 6.66 -17.24 -6.55
CA CYS A 42 5.53 -17.17 -5.63
C CYS A 42 5.34 -18.52 -4.95
N ALA A 43 5.01 -18.52 -3.66
CA ALA A 43 4.61 -19.74 -2.96
C ALA A 43 3.38 -20.35 -3.65
N LYS A 44 3.24 -21.68 -3.55
CA LYS A 44 2.25 -22.46 -4.31
C LYS A 44 0.79 -21.99 -4.12
N GLU A 45 0.48 -21.50 -2.94
CA GLU A 45 -0.84 -20.99 -2.55
C GLU A 45 -1.11 -19.57 -3.04
N VAL A 46 -0.10 -18.83 -3.48
CA VAL A 46 -0.22 -17.43 -3.90
C VAL A 46 -0.92 -17.35 -5.26
N LYS A 47 -2.08 -16.71 -5.25
CA LYS A 47 -2.84 -16.34 -6.45
C LYS A 47 -3.14 -14.85 -6.40
N ILE A 48 -2.32 -14.07 -7.06
CA ILE A 48 -2.48 -12.61 -7.13
C ILE A 48 -3.73 -12.29 -7.99
N LYS A 49 -4.65 -11.51 -7.42
CA LYS A 49 -5.95 -11.20 -8.05
C LYS A 49 -6.05 -9.70 -8.36
N GLY A 50 -5.18 -9.18 -9.17
CA GLY A 50 -5.23 -7.78 -9.58
C GLY A 50 -3.85 -7.14 -9.60
N LEU A 51 -3.85 -5.82 -9.58
CA LEU A 51 -2.62 -5.04 -9.53
C LEU A 51 -1.99 -5.13 -8.14
N LEU A 52 -0.67 -5.31 -8.12
CA LEU A 52 0.11 -5.19 -6.92
C LEU A 52 0.52 -3.74 -6.69
N SER A 53 0.38 -3.29 -5.44
CA SER A 53 0.94 -2.02 -4.97
C SER A 53 2.01 -2.28 -3.92
N SER A 54 3.01 -1.40 -3.84
CA SER A 54 4.01 -1.46 -2.78
C SER A 54 3.50 -0.79 -1.52
N ILE A 55 3.65 -1.46 -0.38
CA ILE A 55 3.29 -0.92 0.95
C ILE A 55 4.51 -0.29 1.62
N GLY A 56 5.67 -0.93 1.50
CA GLY A 56 6.90 -0.58 2.16
C GLY A 56 7.82 -1.79 2.33
N TYR A 57 8.87 -1.61 3.11
CA TYR A 57 9.87 -2.66 3.34
C TYR A 57 10.47 -2.56 4.73
N ASP A 58 11.12 -3.63 5.15
CA ASP A 58 12.07 -3.66 6.25
C ASP A 58 13.33 -4.43 5.84
N SER A 59 14.22 -4.71 6.80
CA SER A 59 15.47 -5.44 6.52
C SER A 59 15.25 -6.86 5.99
N THR A 60 14.09 -7.45 6.22
CA THR A 60 13.78 -8.86 5.92
C THR A 60 12.88 -9.05 4.71
N ALA A 61 12.06 -8.06 4.37
CA ALA A 61 11.02 -8.21 3.37
C ALA A 61 10.63 -6.90 2.68
N ILE A 62 9.99 -7.06 1.52
CA ILE A 62 9.18 -6.04 0.85
C ILE A 62 7.73 -6.48 1.00
N TYR A 63 6.86 -5.53 1.35
CA TYR A 63 5.43 -5.78 1.48
C TYR A 63 4.67 -5.19 0.30
N LEU A 64 3.76 -6.00 -0.23
CA LEU A 64 2.94 -5.68 -1.39
C LEU A 64 1.48 -5.96 -1.04
N ASN A 65 0.54 -5.37 -1.75
CA ASN A 65 -0.87 -5.77 -1.65
C ASN A 65 -1.55 -5.84 -3.00
N ASP A 66 -2.53 -6.70 -3.09
CA ASP A 66 -3.66 -6.63 -4.02
C ASP A 66 -4.95 -6.29 -3.24
N PRO A 67 -6.13 -6.24 -3.86
CA PRO A 67 -7.37 -5.93 -3.15
C PRO A 67 -7.76 -6.92 -2.05
N TYR A 68 -7.16 -8.09 -1.98
CA TYR A 68 -7.57 -9.16 -1.06
C TYR A 68 -6.52 -9.54 -0.04
N ASN A 69 -5.24 -9.32 -0.36
CA ASN A 69 -4.15 -9.83 0.45
C ASN A 69 -3.03 -8.80 0.62
N ILE A 70 -2.35 -8.90 1.74
CA ILE A 70 -1.01 -8.38 1.92
C ILE A 70 -0.05 -9.54 1.66
N TYR A 71 0.94 -9.30 0.82
CA TYR A 71 2.00 -10.24 0.49
C TYR A 71 3.31 -9.81 1.11
N ARG A 72 4.16 -10.78 1.41
CA ARG A 72 5.52 -10.59 1.85
C ARG A 72 6.46 -11.22 0.83
N LEU A 73 7.28 -10.39 0.19
CA LEU A 73 8.44 -10.86 -0.56
C LEU A 73 9.61 -11.01 0.41
N ASP A 74 9.90 -12.23 0.81
CA ASP A 74 11.03 -12.55 1.68
C ASP A 74 12.35 -12.32 0.95
N ARG A 75 13.19 -11.41 1.47
CA ARG A 75 14.46 -11.04 0.80
C ARG A 75 15.50 -12.17 0.80
N LYS A 76 15.43 -13.10 1.76
CA LYS A 76 16.37 -14.22 1.87
C LYS A 76 15.96 -15.38 0.98
N LYS A 77 14.68 -15.70 0.94
CA LYS A 77 14.11 -16.79 0.12
C LYS A 77 13.85 -16.37 -1.31
N ASP A 78 13.77 -15.06 -1.56
CA ASP A 78 13.36 -14.45 -2.83
C ASP A 78 12.01 -15.00 -3.33
N THR A 79 11.03 -15.12 -2.43
CA THR A 79 9.74 -15.74 -2.70
C THR A 79 8.61 -14.90 -2.12
N VAL A 80 7.54 -14.71 -2.90
CA VAL A 80 6.30 -14.05 -2.45
C VAL A 80 5.43 -15.06 -1.73
N GLU A 81 4.96 -14.70 -0.54
CA GLU A 81 4.02 -15.47 0.28
C GLU A 81 2.86 -14.61 0.76
N ILE A 82 1.71 -15.21 1.06
CA ILE A 82 0.59 -14.49 1.68
C ILE A 82 0.96 -14.18 3.13
N PHE A 83 0.92 -12.89 3.47
CA PHE A 83 1.21 -12.42 4.82
C PHE A 83 -0.05 -12.21 5.64
N ALA A 84 -1.10 -11.64 5.04
CA ALA A 84 -2.41 -11.48 5.64
C ALA A 84 -3.48 -11.40 4.55
N SER A 85 -4.70 -11.85 4.85
CA SER A 85 -5.84 -11.79 3.93
C SER A 85 -6.95 -10.92 4.51
N ALA A 86 -7.64 -10.17 3.66
CA ALA A 86 -8.74 -9.31 4.06
C ALA A 86 -9.84 -10.13 4.76
N PRO A 87 -10.23 -9.77 5.98
CA PRO A 87 -11.28 -10.50 6.70
C PRO A 87 -12.66 -10.26 6.06
N GLN A 88 -12.89 -9.07 5.53
CA GLN A 88 -14.11 -8.66 4.86
C GLN A 88 -13.85 -7.49 3.91
N GLY A 89 -14.49 -7.52 2.73
CA GLY A 89 -14.37 -6.45 1.74
C GLY A 89 -13.05 -6.47 0.98
N PHE A 90 -12.68 -5.32 0.45
CA PHE A 90 -11.48 -5.13 -0.36
C PHE A 90 -10.55 -4.11 0.29
N PHE A 91 -9.27 -4.30 0.10
CA PHE A 91 -8.25 -3.30 0.37
C PHE A 91 -8.17 -2.34 -0.81
N ASN A 92 -8.52 -1.08 -0.59
CA ASN A 92 -8.31 -0.03 -1.59
C ASN A 92 -6.85 0.42 -1.57
N ALA A 93 -6.30 0.60 -0.37
CA ALA A 93 -4.90 0.96 -0.20
C ALA A 93 -4.36 0.44 1.14
N VAL A 94 -3.06 0.20 1.20
CA VAL A 94 -2.37 -0.21 2.43
C VAL A 94 -1.11 0.61 2.61
N SER A 95 -0.83 1.05 3.83
CA SER A 95 0.42 1.70 4.21
C SER A 95 0.94 1.10 5.52
N ARG A 96 2.25 1.07 5.71
CA ARG A 96 2.89 0.54 6.93
C ARG A 96 3.57 1.68 7.66
N ASP A 97 3.36 1.77 8.97
CA ASP A 97 4.05 2.75 9.80
C ASP A 97 5.42 2.24 10.30
N ASP A 98 6.16 3.10 10.99
CA ASP A 98 7.49 2.82 11.54
C ASP A 98 7.46 1.79 12.70
N LYS A 99 6.30 1.58 13.31
CA LYS A 99 6.08 0.54 14.34
C LYS A 99 5.72 -0.82 13.73
N GLY A 100 5.62 -0.90 12.40
CA GLY A 100 5.29 -2.13 11.69
C GLY A 100 3.81 -2.44 11.59
N VAL A 101 2.93 -1.55 12.04
CA VAL A 101 1.48 -1.69 11.91
C VAL A 101 1.07 -1.35 10.47
N PHE A 102 0.22 -2.17 9.89
CA PHE A 102 -0.36 -1.91 8.58
C PHE A 102 -1.69 -1.16 8.75
N TRP A 103 -1.78 -0.02 8.11
CA TRP A 103 -3.00 0.79 8.02
C TRP A 103 -3.67 0.52 6.68
N ILE A 104 -4.96 0.24 6.71
CA ILE A 104 -5.67 -0.32 5.58
C ILE A 104 -6.90 0.52 5.30
N ALA A 105 -6.91 1.15 4.14
CA ALA A 105 -8.08 1.76 3.52
C ALA A 105 -8.91 0.66 2.87
N GLY A 106 -10.16 0.57 3.19
CA GLY A 106 -11.03 -0.47 2.65
C GLY A 106 -12.47 -0.01 2.42
N THR A 107 -13.22 -0.82 1.70
CA THR A 107 -14.63 -0.56 1.35
C THR A 107 -15.57 -0.52 2.56
N ARG A 108 -15.09 -0.86 3.75
CA ARG A 108 -15.87 -0.84 5.00
C ARG A 108 -15.21 -0.02 6.10
N GLY A 109 -14.31 0.88 5.74
CA GLY A 109 -13.65 1.81 6.66
C GLY A 109 -12.14 1.67 6.74
N LEU A 110 -11.60 2.23 7.80
CA LEU A 110 -10.18 2.19 8.13
C LEU A 110 -9.90 1.05 9.10
N TYR A 111 -8.86 0.27 8.83
CA TYR A 111 -8.43 -0.83 9.68
C TYR A 111 -6.95 -0.72 9.98
N THR A 112 -6.53 -1.37 11.07
CA THR A 112 -5.14 -1.73 11.33
C THR A 112 -4.97 -3.23 11.29
N TYR A 113 -3.77 -3.68 10.89
CA TYR A 113 -3.33 -5.06 11.04
C TYR A 113 -2.02 -5.07 11.82
N HIS A 114 -2.03 -5.83 12.92
CA HIS A 114 -0.90 -5.98 13.83
C HIS A 114 -0.23 -7.33 13.57
N PRO A 115 0.98 -7.37 12.97
CA PRO A 115 1.65 -8.62 12.62
C PRO A 115 1.91 -9.55 13.82
N ASP A 116 2.28 -8.98 14.96
CA ASP A 116 2.62 -9.75 16.17
C ASP A 116 1.44 -10.54 16.72
N THR A 117 0.24 -9.96 16.66
CA THR A 117 -1.00 -10.59 17.13
C THR A 117 -1.81 -11.23 16.01
N ARG A 118 -1.46 -10.93 14.75
CA ARG A 118 -2.20 -11.31 13.53
C ARG A 118 -3.66 -10.87 13.55
N LYS A 119 -3.95 -9.73 14.18
CA LYS A 119 -5.31 -9.20 14.30
C LYS A 119 -5.54 -8.01 13.40
N PHE A 120 -6.73 -8.01 12.78
CA PHE A 120 -7.32 -6.83 12.16
C PHE A 120 -8.21 -6.13 13.17
N GLU A 121 -8.07 -4.82 13.27
CA GLU A 121 -8.89 -3.98 14.13
C GLU A 121 -9.48 -2.84 13.30
N ARG A 122 -10.79 -2.63 13.36
CA ARG A 122 -11.44 -1.51 12.70
C ARG A 122 -11.29 -0.27 13.58
N ILE A 123 -10.90 0.85 12.99
CA ILE A 123 -10.91 2.15 13.66
C ILE A 123 -12.37 2.64 13.70
N PRO A 124 -12.98 2.73 14.89
CA PRO A 124 -14.38 3.14 15.01
C PRO A 124 -14.52 4.63 14.69
N THR A 125 -15.37 4.95 13.72
CA THR A 125 -15.69 6.33 13.35
C THR A 125 -17.01 6.38 12.60
N THR A 126 -17.67 7.54 12.67
CA THR A 126 -18.84 7.89 11.86
C THR A 126 -18.52 8.93 10.79
N LEU A 127 -17.24 9.32 10.64
CA LEU A 127 -16.80 10.37 9.72
C LEU A 127 -16.80 9.90 8.26
N PHE A 128 -16.64 8.60 8.04
CA PHE A 128 -16.62 7.97 6.73
C PHE A 128 -16.99 6.48 6.81
N ASN A 129 -17.52 5.95 5.71
CA ASN A 129 -17.85 4.53 5.58
C ASN A 129 -16.83 3.80 4.73
N GLU A 130 -16.41 4.39 3.63
CA GLU A 130 -15.38 3.88 2.75
C GLU A 130 -14.14 4.76 2.80
N VAL A 131 -12.98 4.14 2.70
CA VAL A 131 -11.69 4.82 2.65
C VAL A 131 -10.99 4.44 1.35
N ASN A 132 -10.63 5.43 0.54
CA ASN A 132 -10.04 5.20 -0.77
C ASN A 132 -8.51 5.06 -0.69
N THR A 133 -7.88 5.87 0.16
CA THR A 133 -6.42 5.86 0.27
C THR A 133 -5.95 6.10 1.70
N VAL A 134 -4.77 5.58 2.02
CA VAL A 134 -4.11 5.76 3.32
C VAL A 134 -2.61 5.86 3.14
N LEU A 135 -1.97 6.75 3.90
CA LEU A 135 -0.51 6.95 3.88
C LEU A 135 0.00 7.30 5.28
N CYS A 136 0.95 6.52 5.79
CA CYS A 136 1.63 6.78 7.07
C CYS A 136 2.84 7.68 6.84
N ASP A 137 2.96 8.79 7.58
CA ASP A 137 4.08 9.72 7.42
C ASP A 137 5.29 9.39 8.31
N ASN A 138 5.20 8.32 9.09
CA ASN A 138 6.22 7.89 10.06
C ASN A 138 6.59 8.97 11.11
N LYS A 139 5.68 9.92 11.33
CA LYS A 139 5.77 11.00 12.32
C LYS A 139 4.53 11.03 13.22
N GLY A 140 3.82 9.92 13.32
CA GLY A 140 2.63 9.77 14.15
C GLY A 140 1.33 10.24 13.47
N LYS A 141 1.34 10.47 12.16
CA LYS A 141 0.13 10.84 11.42
C LYS A 141 -0.16 9.82 10.34
N VAL A 142 -1.44 9.49 10.22
CA VAL A 142 -1.96 8.65 9.13
C VAL A 142 -2.90 9.52 8.29
N TRP A 143 -2.53 9.72 7.04
CA TRP A 143 -3.25 10.52 6.08
C TRP A 143 -4.25 9.65 5.33
N ILE A 144 -5.50 10.11 5.21
CA ILE A 144 -6.63 9.29 4.79
C ILE A 144 -7.48 10.11 3.82
N GLY A 145 -7.67 9.61 2.61
CA GLY A 145 -8.61 10.17 1.64
C GLY A 145 -9.92 9.40 1.67
N ALA A 146 -11.00 10.08 2.03
CA ALA A 146 -12.35 9.52 2.11
C ALA A 146 -13.39 10.62 1.97
N GLU A 147 -14.60 10.32 1.48
CA GLU A 147 -15.74 11.24 1.43
C GLU A 147 -15.38 12.63 0.86
N GLN A 148 -14.54 12.66 -0.19
CA GLN A 148 -14.04 13.90 -0.83
C GLN A 148 -13.30 14.85 0.14
N LYS A 149 -12.75 14.32 1.22
CA LYS A 149 -12.03 15.05 2.27
C LYS A 149 -10.71 14.36 2.56
N LEU A 150 -9.78 15.15 3.10
CA LEU A 150 -8.54 14.66 3.65
C LEU A 150 -8.64 14.60 5.17
N PHE A 151 -8.55 13.40 5.72
CA PHE A 151 -8.49 13.18 7.15
C PHE A 151 -7.07 12.87 7.59
N ILE A 152 -6.73 13.27 8.81
CA ILE A 152 -5.49 12.89 9.48
C ILE A 152 -5.85 12.23 10.80
N TRP A 153 -5.44 10.98 10.97
CA TRP A 153 -5.46 10.33 12.27
C TRP A 153 -4.16 10.62 13.00
N LEU A 154 -4.28 11.23 14.18
CA LEU A 154 -3.18 11.49 15.10
C LEU A 154 -3.05 10.28 16.02
N THR A 155 -1.96 9.51 15.88
CA THR A 155 -1.81 8.23 16.58
C THR A 155 -1.57 8.37 18.08
N ASP A 156 -1.03 9.51 18.53
CA ASP A 156 -0.76 9.85 19.94
C ASP A 156 -2.04 10.17 20.72
N THR A 157 -2.89 11.01 20.12
CA THR A 157 -4.14 11.49 20.77
C THR A 157 -5.37 10.68 20.38
N LYS A 158 -5.23 9.77 19.41
CA LYS A 158 -6.32 8.97 18.84
C LYS A 158 -7.50 9.84 18.37
N ARG A 159 -7.19 10.90 17.63
CA ARG A 159 -8.16 11.87 17.12
C ARG A 159 -8.05 12.04 15.62
N PHE A 160 -9.18 12.31 14.97
CA PHE A 160 -9.21 12.77 13.59
C PHE A 160 -9.18 14.30 13.52
N VAL A 161 -8.37 14.79 12.59
CA VAL A 161 -8.46 16.15 12.02
C VAL A 161 -8.82 15.99 10.55
N TRP A 162 -9.58 16.90 9.99
CA TRP A 162 -9.94 16.82 8.57
C TRP A 162 -9.90 18.17 7.90
N PHE A 163 -9.73 18.15 6.59
CA PHE A 163 -9.68 19.28 5.69
C PHE A 163 -10.63 19.03 4.53
N GLY A 164 -11.33 20.07 4.11
CA GLY A 164 -12.28 20.02 3.01
C GLY A 164 -12.14 21.23 2.09
N GLU A 165 -13.19 21.52 1.33
CA GLU A 165 -13.20 22.61 0.36
C GLU A 165 -12.94 23.98 1.00
N ALA A 166 -13.47 24.23 2.20
CA ALA A 166 -13.22 25.47 2.95
C ALA A 166 -11.74 25.68 3.31
N ASP A 167 -10.96 24.62 3.34
CA ASP A 167 -9.53 24.62 3.63
C ASP A 167 -8.68 24.60 2.36
N GLY A 168 -9.30 24.72 1.18
CA GLY A 168 -8.63 24.72 -0.12
C GLY A 168 -8.38 23.31 -0.69
N ILE A 169 -8.99 22.27 -0.12
CA ILE A 169 -8.95 20.93 -0.70
C ILE A 169 -10.02 20.82 -1.78
N SER A 170 -9.63 20.48 -3.00
CA SER A 170 -10.59 20.20 -4.07
C SER A 170 -11.48 19.01 -3.68
N PRO A 171 -12.82 19.09 -3.92
CA PRO A 171 -13.76 18.02 -3.58
C PRO A 171 -13.66 16.87 -4.60
N ASN A 172 -12.46 16.31 -4.75
CA ASN A 172 -12.19 15.19 -5.63
C ASN A 172 -12.16 13.87 -4.84
N GLU A 173 -12.45 12.79 -5.52
CA GLU A 173 -12.23 11.47 -4.96
C GLU A 173 -10.74 11.16 -4.95
N TYR A 174 -10.21 10.83 -3.77
CA TYR A 174 -8.84 10.35 -3.67
C TYR A 174 -8.73 8.94 -4.24
N LEU A 175 -7.71 8.71 -5.04
CA LEU A 175 -7.40 7.40 -5.58
C LEU A 175 -6.42 6.64 -4.66
N ALA A 176 -6.43 5.33 -4.77
CA ALA A 176 -5.46 4.48 -4.06
C ALA A 176 -4.02 4.84 -4.44
N GLU A 177 -3.80 5.21 -5.67
CA GLU A 177 -2.54 5.69 -6.25
C GLU A 177 -2.83 6.88 -7.20
N PRO A 178 -1.94 7.86 -7.37
CA PRO A 178 -0.60 7.95 -6.76
C PRO A 178 -0.61 8.53 -5.34
N ARG A 179 0.29 8.01 -4.51
CA ARG A 179 0.57 8.53 -3.17
C ARG A 179 2.07 8.43 -2.88
N LEU A 180 2.65 9.47 -2.30
CA LEU A 180 4.09 9.56 -2.09
C LEU A 180 4.43 10.46 -0.93
N ILE A 181 5.46 10.08 -0.18
CA ILE A 181 6.19 10.98 0.71
C ILE A 181 7.55 11.25 0.08
N SER A 182 7.83 12.51 -0.22
CA SER A 182 9.13 12.91 -0.75
C SER A 182 10.23 12.77 0.31
N PRO A 183 11.52 12.73 -0.07
CA PRO A 183 12.63 12.73 0.88
C PRO A 183 12.63 13.95 1.84
N LYS A 184 12.00 15.06 1.45
CA LYS A 184 11.82 16.25 2.28
C LYS A 184 10.61 16.16 3.22
N GLY A 185 9.85 15.05 3.19
CA GLY A 185 8.65 14.84 4.00
C GLY A 185 7.37 15.48 3.45
N ASN A 186 7.37 16.00 2.22
CA ASN A 186 6.14 16.46 1.59
C ASN A 186 5.28 15.27 1.18
N ILE A 187 3.98 15.39 1.40
CA ILE A 187 2.99 14.36 1.09
C ILE A 187 2.26 14.75 -0.18
N TYR A 188 2.14 13.81 -1.08
CA TYR A 188 1.39 13.90 -2.32
C TYR A 188 0.36 12.78 -2.35
N MET A 189 -0.90 13.15 -2.55
CA MET A 189 -2.02 12.22 -2.69
C MET A 189 -2.83 12.68 -3.90
N GLY A 190 -3.08 11.77 -4.84
CA GLY A 190 -3.80 12.06 -6.06
C GLY A 190 -5.30 11.78 -5.95
N GLY A 191 -6.08 12.45 -6.78
CA GLY A 191 -7.52 12.31 -6.92
C GLY A 191 -8.01 13.03 -8.17
#